data_fae7644135e95d39cdb5ea598c5a4d80
#
_entry.id   fae7644135e95d39cdb5ea598c5a4d80
#
_cell.length_a   1.000
_cell.length_b   1.000
_cell.length_c   1.000
_cell.angle_alpha   90.00
_cell.angle_beta   90.00
_cell.angle_gamma   90.00
#
_symmetry.space_group_name_H-M   'P 1'
#
loop_
_entity.id
_entity.type
_entity.pdbx_description
1 polymer ?
#
loop_
_entity_poly.entity_id
_entity_poly.type
_entity_poly.pdbx_seq_one_letter_code
_entity_poly.pdbx_strand_id
1 'polypeptide(L)'
;MAMSHPVCLIENRDGQELVINQESMKILSKIVQPVVVTAIVGKYRTGKSYLMNRLAGQRTGFALGSTIQSKTKGIWMWCVDHPSKPGHTLVLLDTEGLGDVEKGDSKNDAWIFCLAVLMSSNFVFNSFGTIDQQSVDQLHYVTELTKRIRLTSSSKGEDETSEFKRIFPSFTWCVRDFTLMLERDGKNVTEDEYLMNALKLKNGSNKTTMDYNMPRECILHFFHSHKCFVFDRPASRKNLHRLEELEESELEEDFVEQAGKFCAFMHKEGHVKTLPGGILVTGRLLGNLTDSYVKAIQSGSIPCMENAVLALAELENMGAVKDALSKYDSEMSKYVKTFPTETNEEFLNMHRECEVKALEVFMARSFMDENQKYQTELKKLIDKKMKEFTECNMKASEDLCRALIEEFSKTLETGISTGECFTPGGHTLYLLEKMNLLEEYNLYSGKGIKALEVLQNYLDDKRAVEDAILFADQTLTEKEKQIAEEQAKAEASKREKEIIEENNRRLQQCCEDQKRSFQQNEKMLKEKMEEQERKMRQENERLIQQKLQEQQAMLNGGFQDKFNALQGEIAQLRAPRKSGCVVS
;
A
#
# COMPACT_ATOMS: atom_id res chain seq x y z
N MET A 1 -6.29 2.05 15.53
CA MET A 1 -7.54 1.38 15.98
C MET A 1 -7.12 0.29 16.96
N ALA A 2 -7.22 0.57 18.23
CA ALA A 2 -6.81 -0.38 19.28
C ALA A 2 -7.80 -1.55 19.38
N MET A 3 -7.27 -2.76 19.47
CA MET A 3 -8.07 -3.97 19.72
C MET A 3 -8.39 -4.08 21.22
N SER A 4 -9.58 -4.55 21.56
CA SER A 4 -9.99 -4.77 22.95
C SER A 4 -9.34 -6.02 23.58
N HIS A 5 -8.97 -7.00 22.77
CA HIS A 5 -8.39 -8.28 23.21
C HIS A 5 -7.54 -8.90 22.09
N PRO A 6 -6.60 -9.77 22.45
CA PRO A 6 -5.79 -10.50 21.46
C PRO A 6 -6.65 -11.47 20.63
N VAL A 7 -6.20 -11.71 19.40
CA VAL A 7 -6.79 -12.69 18.49
C VAL A 7 -5.72 -13.63 17.94
N CYS A 8 -6.08 -14.82 17.56
CA CYS A 8 -5.15 -15.73 16.88
C CYS A 8 -4.88 -15.20 15.47
N LEU A 9 -3.61 -15.01 15.11
CA LEU A 9 -3.17 -14.62 13.78
C LEU A 9 -2.86 -15.85 12.93
N ILE A 10 -2.09 -16.78 13.48
CA ILE A 10 -1.67 -18.02 12.83
C ILE A 10 -1.99 -19.17 13.78
N GLU A 11 -2.90 -20.04 13.37
CA GLU A 11 -3.25 -21.26 14.09
C GLU A 11 -2.25 -22.36 13.78
N ASN A 12 -1.79 -23.08 14.80
CA ASN A 12 -1.07 -24.33 14.66
C ASN A 12 -2.06 -25.48 14.86
N ARG A 13 -2.64 -25.99 13.75
CA ARG A 13 -3.65 -27.05 13.79
C ARG A 13 -2.97 -28.40 13.99
N ASP A 14 -3.30 -29.03 15.11
CA ASP A 14 -2.83 -30.37 15.48
C ASP A 14 -1.30 -30.57 15.40
N GLY A 15 -0.54 -29.47 15.49
CA GLY A 15 0.91 -29.48 15.37
C GLY A 15 1.45 -29.77 13.95
N GLN A 16 0.58 -29.89 12.96
CA GLN A 16 0.95 -30.29 11.60
C GLN A 16 0.89 -29.14 10.57
N GLU A 17 -0.09 -28.24 10.68
CA GLU A 17 -0.32 -27.19 9.71
C GLU A 17 -0.45 -25.82 10.36
N LEU A 18 0.25 -24.83 9.79
CA LEU A 18 0.08 -23.42 10.14
C LEU A 18 -0.95 -22.78 9.22
N VAL A 19 -2.03 -22.26 9.79
CA VAL A 19 -3.15 -21.68 9.04
C VAL A 19 -3.42 -20.25 9.49
N ILE A 20 -3.58 -19.34 8.55
CA ILE A 20 -3.89 -17.94 8.82
C ILE A 20 -5.35 -17.77 9.19
N ASN A 21 -5.59 -17.03 10.26
CA ASN A 21 -6.95 -16.63 10.65
C ASN A 21 -7.39 -15.40 9.82
N GLN A 22 -8.46 -15.57 9.05
CA GLN A 22 -8.96 -14.54 8.15
C GLN A 22 -9.54 -13.31 8.85
N GLU A 23 -10.08 -13.45 10.05
CA GLU A 23 -10.59 -12.31 10.85
C GLU A 23 -9.43 -11.42 11.30
N SER A 24 -8.32 -12.01 11.71
CA SER A 24 -7.09 -11.27 12.05
C SER A 24 -6.53 -10.52 10.85
N MET A 25 -6.59 -11.11 9.65
CA MET A 25 -6.19 -10.44 8.42
C MET A 25 -7.08 -9.23 8.09
N LYS A 26 -8.38 -9.31 8.34
CA LYS A 26 -9.30 -8.17 8.18
C LYS A 26 -8.98 -7.03 9.16
N ILE A 27 -8.51 -7.35 10.38
CA ILE A 27 -8.07 -6.34 11.34
C ILE A 27 -6.81 -5.65 10.82
N LEU A 28 -5.79 -6.41 10.43
CA LEU A 28 -4.54 -5.87 9.90
C LEU A 28 -4.76 -5.02 8.64
N SER A 29 -5.67 -5.43 7.76
CA SER A 29 -5.96 -4.69 6.52
C SER A 29 -6.49 -3.27 6.74
N LYS A 30 -7.08 -3.00 7.91
CA LYS A 30 -7.62 -1.68 8.29
C LYS A 30 -6.58 -0.76 8.93
N ILE A 31 -5.43 -1.30 9.34
CA ILE A 31 -4.36 -0.53 9.97
C ILE A 31 -3.46 0.05 8.88
N VAL A 32 -3.60 1.35 8.65
CA VAL A 32 -2.83 2.10 7.65
C VAL A 32 -1.61 2.81 8.23
N GLN A 33 -1.53 2.88 9.56
CA GLN A 33 -0.38 3.45 10.25
C GLN A 33 0.83 2.51 10.17
N PRO A 34 2.06 3.05 10.24
CA PRO A 34 3.26 2.26 10.43
C PRO A 34 3.19 1.43 11.70
N VAL A 35 3.73 0.22 11.67
CA VAL A 35 3.68 -0.70 12.79
C VAL A 35 5.04 -0.92 13.44
N VAL A 36 5.06 -0.94 14.78
CA VAL A 36 6.14 -1.47 15.60
C VAL A 36 5.73 -2.87 16.01
N VAL A 37 6.43 -3.89 15.53
CA VAL A 37 6.05 -5.28 15.76
C VAL A 37 7.00 -5.90 16.79
N THR A 38 6.48 -6.26 17.95
CA THR A 38 7.23 -6.97 18.99
C THR A 38 6.75 -8.39 19.08
N ALA A 39 7.63 -9.36 18.80
CA ALA A 39 7.35 -10.79 18.94
C ALA A 39 8.11 -11.37 20.12
N ILE A 40 7.47 -12.26 20.88
CA ILE A 40 8.09 -12.98 21.98
C ILE A 40 8.10 -14.48 21.71
N VAL A 41 9.27 -15.09 21.87
CA VAL A 41 9.50 -16.53 21.66
C VAL A 41 10.27 -17.08 22.87
N GLY A 42 10.10 -18.35 23.14
CA GLY A 42 10.82 -19.06 24.21
C GLY A 42 10.07 -20.31 24.64
N LYS A 43 10.67 -21.07 25.58
CA LYS A 43 10.05 -22.29 26.10
C LYS A 43 8.63 -22.04 26.61
N TYR A 44 7.82 -23.08 26.58
CA TYR A 44 6.51 -23.02 27.22
C TYR A 44 6.64 -22.70 28.72
N ARG A 45 5.66 -21.96 29.28
CA ARG A 45 5.58 -21.57 30.70
C ARG A 45 6.69 -20.66 31.23
N THR A 46 7.34 -19.93 30.39
CA THR A 46 8.32 -18.91 30.79
C THR A 46 7.72 -17.53 31.06
N GLY A 47 6.38 -17.37 31.00
CA GLY A 47 5.69 -16.09 31.24
C GLY A 47 5.73 -15.13 30.08
N LYS A 48 5.81 -15.61 28.82
CA LYS A 48 5.77 -14.80 27.60
C LYS A 48 4.51 -13.94 27.55
N SER A 49 3.35 -14.57 27.60
CA SER A 49 2.03 -13.91 27.55
C SER A 49 1.86 -12.83 28.63
N TYR A 50 2.45 -13.04 29.82
CA TYR A 50 2.46 -12.04 30.88
C TYR A 50 3.22 -10.77 30.48
N LEU A 51 4.44 -10.92 29.94
CA LEU A 51 5.22 -9.77 29.47
C LEU A 51 4.51 -9.02 28.34
N MET A 52 3.85 -9.75 27.45
CA MET A 52 3.09 -9.13 26.35
C MET A 52 1.87 -8.36 26.86
N ASN A 53 1.17 -8.87 27.88
CA ASN A 53 0.10 -8.13 28.55
C ASN A 53 0.63 -6.82 29.16
N ARG A 54 1.79 -6.86 29.83
CA ARG A 54 2.44 -5.67 30.40
C ARG A 54 2.84 -4.66 29.33
N LEU A 55 3.36 -5.12 28.19
CA LEU A 55 3.67 -4.25 27.04
C LEU A 55 2.41 -3.61 26.44
N ALA A 56 1.27 -4.30 26.46
CA ALA A 56 -0.01 -3.72 26.05
C ALA A 56 -0.57 -2.71 27.07
N GLY A 57 0.09 -2.52 28.22
CA GLY A 57 -0.41 -1.69 29.31
C GLY A 57 -1.63 -2.29 30.01
N GLN A 58 -1.81 -3.62 29.94
CA GLN A 58 -2.96 -4.33 30.49
C GLN A 58 -2.48 -5.45 31.42
N ARG A 59 -3.35 -5.83 32.36
CA ARG A 59 -3.09 -6.97 33.26
C ARG A 59 -3.48 -8.30 32.62
N THR A 60 -4.53 -8.28 31.83
CA THR A 60 -5.12 -9.43 31.14
C THR A 60 -5.23 -9.17 29.66
N GLY A 61 -5.27 -10.21 28.86
CA GLY A 61 -5.36 -10.13 27.41
C GLY A 61 -4.92 -11.45 26.79
N PHE A 62 -3.63 -11.62 26.51
CA PHE A 62 -3.10 -12.95 26.19
C PHE A 62 -3.30 -13.88 27.38
N ALA A 63 -3.91 -15.04 27.13
CA ALA A 63 -4.25 -15.98 28.18
C ALA A 63 -3.02 -16.54 28.89
N LEU A 64 -2.98 -16.46 30.22
CA LEU A 64 -1.95 -17.08 31.02
C LEU A 64 -2.33 -18.55 31.32
N GLY A 65 -1.42 -19.47 31.10
CA GLY A 65 -1.63 -20.87 31.42
C GLY A 65 -1.29 -21.17 32.89
N SER A 66 -2.28 -21.46 33.72
CA SER A 66 -2.08 -21.96 35.09
C SER A 66 -2.01 -23.50 35.19
N THR A 67 -2.41 -24.22 34.12
CA THR A 67 -2.47 -25.70 34.07
C THR A 67 -1.32 -26.31 33.26
N ILE A 68 -1.17 -27.63 33.23
CA ILE A 68 -0.12 -28.33 32.48
C ILE A 68 -0.24 -28.13 30.95
N GLN A 69 -1.40 -27.87 30.43
CA GLN A 69 -1.63 -27.64 29.00
C GLN A 69 -1.26 -26.23 28.55
N SER A 70 -0.64 -26.14 27.36
CA SER A 70 -0.38 -24.85 26.73
C SER A 70 -1.68 -24.15 26.33
N LYS A 71 -1.82 -22.88 26.69
CA LYS A 71 -2.97 -22.05 26.33
C LYS A 71 -2.80 -21.39 24.95
N THR A 72 -1.60 -20.93 24.67
CA THR A 72 -1.25 -20.29 23.39
C THR A 72 -0.90 -21.38 22.38
N LYS A 73 -1.65 -21.51 21.30
CA LYS A 73 -1.33 -22.35 20.15
C LYS A 73 -1.12 -21.45 18.93
N GLY A 74 0.01 -21.63 18.23
CA GLY A 74 0.36 -20.80 17.10
C GLY A 74 0.90 -19.43 17.49
N ILE A 75 0.49 -18.39 16.76
CA ILE A 75 0.88 -16.98 16.98
C ILE A 75 -0.37 -16.15 17.20
N TRP A 76 -0.44 -15.49 18.34
CA TRP A 76 -1.52 -14.58 18.70
C TRP A 76 -1.07 -13.14 18.55
N MET A 77 -2.01 -12.27 18.17
CA MET A 77 -1.75 -10.87 17.88
C MET A 77 -2.62 -9.94 18.71
N TRP A 78 -2.03 -8.86 19.17
CA TRP A 78 -2.75 -7.74 19.79
C TRP A 78 -2.23 -6.42 19.25
N CYS A 79 -3.10 -5.63 18.62
CA CYS A 79 -2.75 -4.31 18.09
C CYS A 79 -3.30 -3.24 19.03
N VAL A 80 -2.41 -2.40 19.54
CA VAL A 80 -2.73 -1.25 20.40
C VAL A 80 -2.07 0.01 19.84
N ASP A 81 -2.58 1.18 20.22
CA ASP A 81 -1.91 2.44 19.88
C ASP A 81 -0.54 2.47 20.56
N HIS A 82 0.48 2.90 19.83
CA HIS A 82 1.84 2.90 20.38
C HIS A 82 1.99 3.96 21.47
N PRO A 83 2.35 3.61 22.72
CA PRO A 83 2.32 4.54 23.84
C PRO A 83 3.31 5.71 23.74
N SER A 84 4.43 5.53 23.02
CA SER A 84 5.50 6.55 22.91
C SER A 84 5.68 7.10 21.48
N LYS A 85 5.00 6.55 20.48
CA LYS A 85 5.13 6.97 19.08
C LYS A 85 3.75 7.29 18.50
N PRO A 86 3.28 8.55 18.59
CA PRO A 86 1.99 8.95 18.04
C PRO A 86 1.87 8.60 16.56
N GLY A 87 0.69 8.16 16.13
CA GLY A 87 0.46 7.77 14.74
C GLY A 87 1.03 6.42 14.32
N HIS A 88 1.53 5.63 15.27
CA HIS A 88 2.01 4.26 15.05
C HIS A 88 1.15 3.25 15.81
N THR A 89 1.07 2.05 15.30
CA THR A 89 0.43 0.92 15.99
C THR A 89 1.49 -0.02 16.53
N LEU A 90 1.39 -0.36 17.83
CA LEU A 90 2.17 -1.43 18.43
C LEU A 90 1.44 -2.76 18.19
N VAL A 91 2.10 -3.67 17.48
CA VAL A 91 1.61 -5.02 17.23
C VAL A 91 2.40 -5.99 18.10
N LEU A 92 1.73 -6.63 19.03
CA LEU A 92 2.29 -7.61 19.93
C LEU A 92 2.00 -9.01 19.42
N LEU A 93 3.03 -9.84 19.25
CA LEU A 93 2.92 -11.21 18.79
C LEU A 93 3.37 -12.17 19.90
N ASP A 94 2.41 -12.85 20.52
CA ASP A 94 2.67 -13.91 21.51
C ASP A 94 2.70 -15.26 20.80
N THR A 95 3.79 -16.00 20.95
CA THR A 95 3.96 -17.31 20.31
C THR A 95 3.69 -18.45 21.27
N GLU A 96 3.27 -19.58 20.72
CA GLU A 96 3.26 -20.82 21.51
C GLU A 96 4.65 -21.16 22.02
N GLY A 97 4.69 -21.92 23.13
CA GLY A 97 5.96 -22.33 23.75
C GLY A 97 6.72 -23.35 22.91
N LEU A 98 8.02 -23.09 22.74
CA LEU A 98 8.93 -24.03 22.07
C LEU A 98 9.17 -25.27 22.97
N GLY A 99 9.29 -26.42 22.33
CA GLY A 99 9.62 -27.69 23.01
C GLY A 99 8.50 -28.22 23.91
N ASP A 100 7.25 -27.94 23.59
CA ASP A 100 6.09 -28.50 24.28
C ASP A 100 6.02 -30.02 24.04
N VAL A 101 6.16 -30.78 25.11
CA VAL A 101 6.24 -32.25 25.06
C VAL A 101 4.95 -32.91 24.53
N GLU A 102 3.80 -32.25 24.69
CA GLU A 102 2.52 -32.76 24.21
C GLU A 102 2.38 -32.74 22.69
N LYS A 103 3.22 -31.96 21.97
CA LYS A 103 3.13 -31.79 20.52
C LYS A 103 3.88 -32.83 19.69
N GLY A 104 4.88 -33.47 20.24
CA GLY A 104 5.64 -34.57 19.60
C GLY A 104 6.48 -34.21 18.38
N ASP A 105 6.30 -33.06 17.73
CA ASP A 105 7.05 -32.62 16.55
C ASP A 105 7.64 -31.21 16.69
N SER A 106 8.97 -31.13 16.55
CA SER A 106 9.72 -29.87 16.61
C SER A 106 9.69 -29.05 15.30
N LYS A 107 9.11 -29.59 14.23
CA LYS A 107 9.12 -28.96 12.91
C LYS A 107 8.38 -27.63 12.88
N ASN A 108 7.22 -27.56 13.52
CA ASN A 108 6.44 -26.31 13.58
C ASN A 108 7.05 -25.29 14.53
N ASP A 109 7.76 -25.72 15.57
CA ASP A 109 8.50 -24.80 16.45
C ASP A 109 9.52 -23.98 15.66
N ALA A 110 10.23 -24.61 14.72
CA ALA A 110 11.16 -23.91 13.83
C ALA A 110 10.45 -22.88 12.93
N TRP A 111 9.28 -23.23 12.40
CA TRP A 111 8.51 -22.31 11.56
C TRP A 111 7.90 -21.15 12.35
N ILE A 112 7.40 -21.39 13.54
CA ILE A 112 6.88 -20.34 14.44
C ILE A 112 8.00 -19.38 14.84
N PHE A 113 9.18 -19.92 15.14
CA PHE A 113 10.37 -19.11 15.39
C PHE A 113 10.72 -18.25 14.17
N CYS A 114 10.79 -18.87 12.98
CA CYS A 114 11.02 -18.17 11.72
C CYS A 114 10.05 -17.03 11.49
N LEU A 115 8.75 -17.30 11.63
CA LEU A 115 7.70 -16.32 11.42
C LEU A 115 7.80 -15.18 12.43
N ALA A 116 8.10 -15.47 13.71
CA ALA A 116 8.27 -14.46 14.73
C ALA A 116 9.43 -13.50 14.39
N VAL A 117 10.57 -14.02 13.90
CA VAL A 117 11.70 -13.18 13.47
C VAL A 117 11.34 -12.37 12.23
N LEU A 118 10.76 -12.99 11.20
CA LEU A 118 10.44 -12.33 9.93
C LEU A 118 9.40 -11.24 10.06
N MET A 119 8.39 -11.46 10.90
CA MET A 119 7.31 -10.51 11.10
C MET A 119 7.67 -9.36 12.03
N SER A 120 8.60 -9.57 12.99
CA SER A 120 8.91 -8.56 14.02
C SER A 120 9.93 -7.52 13.57
N SER A 121 9.91 -6.37 14.24
CA SER A 121 10.99 -5.37 14.28
C SER A 121 11.75 -5.41 15.61
N ASN A 122 11.13 -6.02 16.63
CA ASN A 122 11.74 -6.24 17.95
C ASN A 122 11.44 -7.69 18.34
N PHE A 123 12.48 -8.48 18.48
CA PHE A 123 12.39 -9.90 18.80
C PHE A 123 12.84 -10.15 20.24
N VAL A 124 11.95 -10.70 21.04
CA VAL A 124 12.20 -11.01 22.46
C VAL A 124 12.35 -12.53 22.61
N PHE A 125 13.53 -12.97 23.03
CA PHE A 125 13.76 -14.37 23.41
C PHE A 125 13.64 -14.49 24.93
N ASN A 126 12.68 -15.29 25.38
CA ASN A 126 12.35 -15.42 26.81
C ASN A 126 12.78 -16.80 27.32
N SER A 127 13.78 -16.82 28.18
CA SER A 127 14.34 -18.01 28.83
C SER A 127 14.11 -18.01 30.34
N PHE A 128 14.50 -19.07 31.02
CA PHE A 128 14.30 -19.26 32.44
C PHE A 128 15.64 -19.52 33.16
N GLY A 129 15.83 -18.95 34.31
CA GLY A 129 16.98 -19.17 35.20
C GLY A 129 18.23 -18.40 34.80
N THR A 130 19.02 -18.92 33.87
CA THR A 130 20.29 -18.32 33.46
C THR A 130 20.47 -18.44 31.94
N ILE A 131 21.40 -17.67 31.37
CA ILE A 131 21.86 -17.89 30.00
C ILE A 131 22.91 -19.00 30.03
N ASP A 132 22.45 -20.23 29.91
CA ASP A 132 23.28 -21.44 29.82
C ASP A 132 23.43 -21.93 28.36
N GLN A 133 24.29 -22.95 28.19
CA GLN A 133 24.50 -23.55 26.86
C GLN A 133 23.19 -24.07 26.25
N GLN A 134 22.32 -24.68 27.04
CA GLN A 134 21.04 -25.21 26.58
C GLN A 134 20.12 -24.10 26.09
N SER A 135 20.12 -22.94 26.73
CA SER A 135 19.35 -21.76 26.30
C SER A 135 19.88 -21.18 24.99
N VAL A 136 21.21 -21.18 24.80
CA VAL A 136 21.84 -20.79 23.52
C VAL A 136 21.55 -21.80 22.43
N ASP A 137 21.60 -23.08 22.74
CA ASP A 137 21.31 -24.15 21.78
C ASP A 137 19.86 -24.12 21.29
N GLN A 138 18.91 -23.63 22.07
CA GLN A 138 17.53 -23.40 21.63
C GLN A 138 17.43 -22.35 20.54
N LEU A 139 18.39 -21.44 20.47
CA LEU A 139 18.49 -20.47 19.37
C LEU A 139 19.10 -21.07 18.08
N HIS A 140 19.36 -22.41 18.04
CA HIS A 140 19.74 -23.09 16.80
C HIS A 140 18.71 -22.85 15.66
N TYR A 141 17.47 -22.52 16.01
CA TYR A 141 16.47 -22.08 15.05
C TYR A 141 16.89 -20.85 14.24
N VAL A 142 17.76 -19.97 14.79
CA VAL A 142 18.36 -18.86 14.02
C VAL A 142 19.23 -19.43 12.89
N THR A 143 20.01 -20.47 13.17
CA THR A 143 20.82 -21.16 12.16
C THR A 143 19.94 -21.86 11.11
N GLU A 144 18.87 -22.53 11.55
CA GLU A 144 17.89 -23.11 10.64
C GLU A 144 17.15 -22.04 9.83
N LEU A 145 16.87 -20.87 10.43
CA LEU A 145 16.29 -19.74 9.75
C LEU A 145 17.15 -19.29 8.57
N THR A 146 18.45 -19.14 8.77
CA THR A 146 19.37 -18.73 7.69
C THR A 146 19.44 -19.75 6.55
N LYS A 147 19.26 -21.02 6.84
CA LYS A 147 19.12 -22.08 5.80
C LYS A 147 17.77 -22.02 5.10
N ARG A 148 16.72 -21.53 5.75
CA ARG A 148 15.35 -21.52 5.28
C ARG A 148 14.94 -20.20 4.61
N ILE A 149 15.60 -19.09 4.95
CA ILE A 149 15.40 -17.79 4.29
C ILE A 149 16.45 -17.68 3.19
N ARG A 150 16.01 -17.76 1.94
CA ARG A 150 16.84 -17.39 0.80
C ARG A 150 16.68 -15.91 0.53
N LEU A 151 17.79 -15.21 0.48
CA LEU A 151 17.87 -13.95 -0.23
C LEU A 151 18.35 -14.28 -1.64
N THR A 152 17.54 -14.00 -2.62
CA THR A 152 17.99 -14.03 -4.02
C THR A 152 18.65 -12.68 -4.30
N SER A 153 19.91 -12.52 -3.93
CA SER A 153 20.65 -11.36 -4.39
C SER A 153 20.96 -11.55 -5.88
N SER A 154 20.48 -10.66 -6.70
CA SER A 154 20.89 -10.50 -8.09
C SER A 154 22.33 -9.94 -8.22
N SER A 155 22.99 -9.60 -7.11
CA SER A 155 24.36 -9.11 -7.03
C SER A 155 25.29 -10.22 -6.57
N LYS A 156 26.16 -10.65 -7.44
CA LYS A 156 27.27 -11.54 -7.14
C LYS A 156 28.23 -10.87 -6.15
N GLY A 157 28.28 -11.39 -4.93
CA GLY A 157 29.37 -11.14 -3.96
C GLY A 157 29.13 -9.94 -3.04
N GLU A 158 29.31 -10.19 -1.78
CA GLU A 158 29.74 -9.25 -0.73
C GLU A 158 28.67 -8.61 0.18
N ASP A 159 27.34 -8.75 -0.05
CA ASP A 159 26.39 -7.90 0.68
C ASP A 159 25.25 -8.61 1.44
N GLU A 160 25.22 -9.95 1.46
CA GLU A 160 24.12 -10.70 2.12
C GLU A 160 23.96 -10.35 3.61
N THR A 161 25.06 -10.11 4.32
CA THR A 161 25.03 -9.85 5.77
C THR A 161 24.48 -8.47 6.13
N SER A 162 24.69 -7.49 5.29
CA SER A 162 24.20 -6.14 5.52
C SER A 162 22.69 -6.04 5.30
N GLU A 163 22.18 -6.79 4.35
CA GLU A 163 20.76 -6.88 4.06
C GLU A 163 20.01 -7.63 5.17
N PHE A 164 20.59 -8.71 5.69
CA PHE A 164 20.06 -9.42 6.87
C PHE A 164 19.92 -8.49 8.07
N LYS A 165 20.94 -7.68 8.38
CA LYS A 165 20.89 -6.72 9.50
C LYS A 165 19.79 -5.69 9.38
N ARG A 166 19.38 -5.33 8.15
CA ARG A 166 18.28 -4.37 7.93
C ARG A 166 16.90 -5.01 8.08
N ILE A 167 16.82 -6.31 7.85
CA ILE A 167 15.58 -7.08 7.82
C ILE A 167 15.29 -7.71 9.17
N PHE A 168 16.35 -8.19 9.84
CA PHE A 168 16.25 -8.83 11.14
C PHE A 168 15.90 -7.80 12.22
N PRO A 169 15.09 -8.21 13.19
CA PRO A 169 14.68 -7.34 14.30
C PRO A 169 15.84 -7.00 15.25
N SER A 170 15.63 -6.05 16.13
CA SER A 170 16.45 -5.92 17.35
C SER A 170 16.24 -7.14 18.24
N PHE A 171 17.30 -7.60 18.88
CA PHE A 171 17.28 -8.79 19.74
C PHE A 171 17.27 -8.40 21.23
N THR A 172 16.29 -8.88 21.95
CA THR A 172 16.20 -8.71 23.39
C THR A 172 16.12 -10.08 24.08
N TRP A 173 17.04 -10.36 24.97
CA TRP A 173 17.01 -11.58 25.78
C TRP A 173 16.38 -11.28 27.15
N CYS A 174 15.29 -11.94 27.46
CA CYS A 174 14.65 -11.88 28.77
C CYS A 174 14.95 -13.16 29.56
N VAL A 175 15.58 -13.04 30.72
CA VAL A 175 15.86 -14.16 31.61
C VAL A 175 14.91 -14.09 32.80
N ARG A 176 14.06 -15.09 32.95
CA ARG A 176 13.01 -15.15 33.98
C ARG A 176 13.52 -15.92 35.22
N ASP A 177 12.99 -15.54 36.38
CA ASP A 177 13.37 -16.15 37.68
C ASP A 177 14.90 -16.20 37.88
N PHE A 178 15.56 -15.08 37.57
CA PHE A 178 17.00 -14.93 37.72
C PHE A 178 17.32 -14.77 39.20
N THR A 179 18.24 -15.61 39.70
CA THR A 179 18.54 -15.67 41.14
C THR A 179 20.03 -15.39 41.46
N LEU A 180 20.81 -15.05 40.42
CA LEU A 180 22.24 -14.80 40.60
C LEU A 180 22.50 -13.31 40.76
N MET A 181 23.61 -12.97 41.42
CA MET A 181 24.14 -11.62 41.41
C MET A 181 24.84 -11.36 40.07
N LEU A 182 24.60 -10.19 39.49
CA LEU A 182 25.29 -9.76 38.27
C LEU A 182 26.72 -9.30 38.62
N GLU A 183 27.54 -10.27 39.00
CA GLU A 183 28.93 -10.07 39.39
C GLU A 183 29.83 -11.09 38.68
N ARG A 184 30.97 -10.64 38.21
CA ARG A 184 32.00 -11.48 37.61
C ARG A 184 33.37 -11.04 38.00
N ASP A 185 34.18 -11.97 38.49
CA ASP A 185 35.57 -11.71 38.96
C ASP A 185 35.64 -10.58 40.01
N GLY A 186 34.63 -10.50 40.89
CA GLY A 186 34.52 -9.48 41.94
C GLY A 186 34.11 -8.09 41.46
N LYS A 187 33.55 -7.97 40.22
CA LYS A 187 33.06 -6.71 39.64
C LYS A 187 31.61 -6.86 39.19
N ASN A 188 30.83 -5.85 39.50
CA ASN A 188 29.48 -5.77 39.00
C ASN A 188 29.50 -5.67 37.46
N VAL A 189 28.64 -6.41 36.79
CA VAL A 189 28.41 -6.39 35.33
C VAL A 189 26.97 -5.99 35.05
N THR A 190 26.78 -5.33 33.96
CA THR A 190 25.42 -5.00 33.45
C THR A 190 24.77 -6.25 32.86
N GLU A 191 23.45 -6.22 32.75
CA GLU A 191 22.68 -7.28 32.07
C GLU A 191 23.15 -7.50 30.62
N ASP A 192 23.48 -6.41 29.92
CA ASP A 192 23.99 -6.49 28.53
C ASP A 192 25.39 -7.13 28.48
N GLU A 193 26.27 -6.78 29.43
CA GLU A 193 27.58 -7.43 29.55
C GLU A 193 27.44 -8.91 29.90
N TYR A 194 26.46 -9.28 30.72
CA TYR A 194 26.14 -10.69 31.00
C TYR A 194 25.76 -11.43 29.72
N LEU A 195 24.88 -10.86 28.91
CA LEU A 195 24.52 -11.41 27.60
C LEU A 195 25.73 -11.52 26.66
N MET A 196 26.50 -10.46 26.51
CA MET A 196 27.66 -10.44 25.62
C MET A 196 28.74 -11.44 26.06
N ASN A 197 28.89 -11.66 27.35
CA ASN A 197 29.77 -12.70 27.88
C ASN A 197 29.26 -14.13 27.52
N ALA A 198 27.95 -14.37 27.57
CA ALA A 198 27.35 -15.63 27.20
C ALA A 198 27.47 -15.90 25.68
N LEU A 199 27.50 -14.84 24.88
CA LEU A 199 27.66 -14.91 23.40
C LEU A 199 29.13 -14.88 22.96
N LYS A 200 30.09 -14.83 23.88
CA LYS A 200 31.52 -14.82 23.54
C LYS A 200 31.93 -16.09 22.79
N LEU A 201 32.62 -15.89 21.69
CA LEU A 201 33.12 -16.98 20.83
C LEU A 201 34.38 -17.61 21.45
N LYS A 202 34.54 -18.89 21.25
CA LYS A 202 35.73 -19.65 21.60
C LYS A 202 36.70 -19.71 20.41
N ASN A 203 37.99 -19.60 20.70
CA ASN A 203 39.05 -19.78 19.73
C ASN A 203 39.22 -21.26 19.40
N GLY A 204 39.31 -21.61 18.14
CA GLY A 204 39.57 -22.99 17.66
C GLY A 204 38.76 -23.32 16.44
N SER A 205 39.26 -24.28 15.67
CA SER A 205 38.64 -24.74 14.40
C SER A 205 38.14 -26.21 14.46
N ASN A 206 38.13 -26.82 15.65
CA ASN A 206 37.59 -28.17 15.79
C ASN A 206 36.04 -28.14 15.76
N LYS A 207 35.42 -29.25 15.39
CA LYS A 207 33.98 -29.42 15.26
C LYS A 207 33.22 -28.93 16.51
N THR A 208 33.68 -29.32 17.69
CA THR A 208 33.05 -28.93 18.98
C THR A 208 33.04 -27.41 19.20
N THR A 209 34.14 -26.73 18.83
CA THR A 209 34.24 -25.27 18.92
C THR A 209 33.35 -24.61 17.87
N MET A 210 33.28 -25.15 16.66
CA MET A 210 32.40 -24.65 15.60
C MET A 210 30.93 -24.81 15.99
N ASP A 211 30.53 -25.97 16.51
CA ASP A 211 29.16 -26.22 16.96
C ASP A 211 28.77 -25.30 18.13
N TYR A 212 29.72 -25.01 19.06
CA TYR A 212 29.54 -24.05 20.14
C TYR A 212 29.37 -22.62 19.65
N ASN A 213 30.17 -22.21 18.67
CA ASN A 213 30.20 -20.85 18.16
C ASN A 213 29.02 -20.53 17.25
N MET A 214 28.57 -21.51 16.45
CA MET A 214 27.59 -21.30 15.39
C MET A 214 26.31 -20.55 15.81
N PRO A 215 25.57 -20.91 16.89
CA PRO A 215 24.40 -20.17 17.32
C PRO A 215 24.75 -18.73 17.76
N ARG A 216 25.90 -18.56 18.43
CA ARG A 216 26.39 -17.27 18.92
C ARG A 216 26.73 -16.31 17.78
N GLU A 217 27.47 -16.82 16.79
CA GLU A 217 27.82 -16.09 15.58
C GLU A 217 26.57 -15.66 14.83
N CYS A 218 25.58 -16.53 14.70
CA CYS A 218 24.31 -16.18 14.07
C CYS A 218 23.58 -15.06 14.81
N ILE A 219 23.52 -15.12 16.15
CA ILE A 219 22.88 -14.05 16.94
C ILE A 219 23.62 -12.73 16.76
N LEU A 220 24.95 -12.74 16.98
CA LEU A 220 25.78 -11.54 16.89
C LEU A 220 25.79 -10.90 15.48
N HIS A 221 25.60 -11.72 14.46
CA HIS A 221 25.77 -11.31 13.09
C HIS A 221 24.48 -10.82 12.43
N PHE A 222 23.38 -11.51 12.67
CA PHE A 222 22.11 -11.21 12.00
C PHE A 222 21.29 -10.15 12.71
N PHE A 223 21.28 -10.11 14.04
CA PHE A 223 20.56 -9.10 14.77
C PHE A 223 21.43 -7.83 14.94
N HIS A 224 20.87 -6.68 14.65
CA HIS A 224 21.62 -5.42 14.65
C HIS A 224 21.87 -4.84 16.04
N SER A 225 21.09 -5.22 17.03
CA SER A 225 21.24 -4.79 18.42
C SER A 225 20.95 -5.93 19.39
N HIS A 226 21.59 -5.90 20.56
CA HIS A 226 21.48 -6.93 21.57
C HIS A 226 21.22 -6.28 22.92
N LYS A 227 20.13 -6.63 23.57
CA LYS A 227 19.73 -6.14 24.89
C LYS A 227 19.39 -7.30 25.81
N CYS A 228 19.67 -7.17 27.07
CA CYS A 228 19.31 -8.17 28.08
C CYS A 228 18.47 -7.54 29.20
N PHE A 229 17.53 -8.32 29.71
CA PHE A 229 16.78 -8.03 30.91
C PHE A 229 16.72 -9.28 31.76
N VAL A 230 17.02 -9.13 33.04
CA VAL A 230 16.82 -10.19 34.04
C VAL A 230 15.62 -9.84 34.91
N PHE A 231 14.84 -10.85 35.25
CA PHE A 231 13.63 -10.66 36.04
C PHE A 231 13.64 -11.62 37.22
N ASP A 232 13.41 -11.09 38.38
CA ASP A 232 13.11 -11.86 39.57
C ASP A 232 11.78 -12.59 39.43
N ARG A 233 11.46 -13.44 40.37
CA ARG A 233 10.19 -14.13 40.40
C ARG A 233 9.07 -13.11 40.69
N PRO A 234 7.98 -13.08 39.91
CA PRO A 234 6.95 -12.05 40.05
C PRO A 234 6.17 -12.13 41.37
N ALA A 235 6.09 -13.30 42.00
CA ALA A 235 5.38 -13.51 43.23
C ALA A 235 5.81 -14.82 43.91
N SER A 236 5.41 -15.01 45.16
CA SER A 236 5.65 -16.26 45.87
C SER A 236 5.02 -17.46 45.14
N ARG A 237 5.58 -18.66 45.33
CA ARG A 237 5.10 -19.90 44.70
C ARG A 237 3.60 -20.14 44.86
N LYS A 238 3.05 -19.69 45.99
CA LYS A 238 1.60 -19.85 46.29
C LYS A 238 0.71 -18.97 45.43
N ASN A 239 1.23 -17.85 44.97
CA ASN A 239 0.49 -16.85 44.21
C ASN A 239 0.73 -16.92 42.70
N LEU A 240 1.75 -17.67 42.23
CA LEU A 240 2.09 -17.77 40.80
C LEU A 240 0.92 -18.26 39.90
N HIS A 241 0.02 -19.09 40.42
CA HIS A 241 -1.13 -19.58 39.67
C HIS A 241 -2.26 -18.55 39.50
N ARG A 242 -2.18 -17.44 40.25
CA ARG A 242 -3.17 -16.35 40.28
C ARG A 242 -2.60 -15.02 39.78
N LEU A 243 -1.53 -15.03 38.98
CA LEU A 243 -0.86 -13.80 38.50
C LEU A 243 -1.80 -12.83 37.78
N GLU A 244 -2.86 -13.32 37.14
CA GLU A 244 -3.87 -12.49 36.47
C GLU A 244 -4.73 -11.71 37.47
N GLU A 245 -4.89 -12.23 38.69
CA GLU A 245 -5.75 -11.66 39.73
C GLU A 245 -5.00 -10.70 40.65
N LEU A 246 -3.66 -10.84 40.75
CA LEU A 246 -2.85 -10.06 41.67
C LEU A 246 -2.79 -8.59 41.26
N GLU A 247 -2.91 -7.69 42.24
CA GLU A 247 -2.60 -6.27 42.06
C GLU A 247 -1.10 -6.07 41.98
N GLU A 248 -0.65 -4.95 41.39
CA GLU A 248 0.76 -4.65 41.23
C GLU A 248 1.49 -4.56 42.58
N SER A 249 0.80 -4.11 43.62
CA SER A 249 1.26 -4.08 45.02
C SER A 249 1.45 -5.45 45.68
N GLU A 250 0.89 -6.52 45.06
CA GLU A 250 1.04 -7.90 45.52
C GLU A 250 2.17 -8.66 44.83
N LEU A 251 2.80 -8.00 43.83
CA LEU A 251 3.97 -8.53 43.15
C LEU A 251 5.26 -8.12 43.88
N GLU A 252 6.33 -8.88 43.63
CA GLU A 252 7.65 -8.53 44.16
C GLU A 252 8.12 -7.21 43.52
N GLU A 253 8.59 -6.28 44.36
CA GLU A 253 8.95 -4.91 43.98
C GLU A 253 10.03 -4.89 42.87
N ASP A 254 11.09 -5.69 43.02
CA ASP A 254 12.18 -5.81 42.06
C ASP A 254 11.65 -6.27 40.68
N PHE A 255 10.73 -7.23 40.69
CA PHE A 255 10.08 -7.68 39.46
C PHE A 255 9.27 -6.56 38.77
N VAL A 256 8.52 -5.79 39.54
CA VAL A 256 7.71 -4.67 38.99
C VAL A 256 8.63 -3.61 38.38
N GLU A 257 9.74 -3.26 39.07
CA GLU A 257 10.73 -2.31 38.55
C GLU A 257 11.38 -2.82 37.25
N GLN A 258 11.80 -4.10 37.21
CA GLN A 258 12.44 -4.72 36.06
C GLN A 258 11.47 -4.80 34.86
N ALA A 259 10.23 -5.18 35.11
CA ALA A 259 9.19 -5.21 34.10
C ALA A 259 8.87 -3.79 33.55
N GLY A 260 8.89 -2.79 34.45
CA GLY A 260 8.74 -1.39 34.06
C GLY A 260 9.88 -0.90 33.16
N LYS A 261 11.13 -1.22 33.50
CA LYS A 261 12.33 -0.90 32.69
C LYS A 261 12.26 -1.56 31.32
N PHE A 262 11.87 -2.83 31.27
CA PHE A 262 11.67 -3.57 30.00
C PHE A 262 10.60 -2.90 29.13
N CYS A 263 9.41 -2.62 29.68
CA CYS A 263 8.34 -1.98 28.94
C CYS A 263 8.75 -0.59 28.44
N ALA A 264 9.36 0.23 29.28
CA ALA A 264 9.85 1.55 28.90
C ALA A 264 10.87 1.50 27.77
N PHE A 265 11.82 0.55 27.83
CA PHE A 265 12.79 0.32 26.77
C PHE A 265 12.11 -0.08 25.47
N MET A 266 11.23 -1.08 25.49
CA MET A 266 10.54 -1.57 24.29
C MET A 266 9.66 -0.49 23.64
N HIS A 267 9.02 0.36 24.43
CA HIS A 267 8.21 1.45 23.91
C HIS A 267 9.07 2.58 23.33
N LYS A 268 10.20 2.92 23.96
CA LYS A 268 11.05 4.02 23.53
C LYS A 268 11.93 3.64 22.34
N GLU A 269 12.65 2.52 22.48
CA GLU A 269 13.68 2.08 21.52
C GLU A 269 13.13 1.12 20.44
N GLY A 270 11.90 0.60 20.60
CA GLY A 270 11.29 -0.27 19.62
C GLY A 270 11.23 0.37 18.22
N HIS A 271 11.77 -0.34 17.24
CA HIS A 271 11.86 0.14 15.85
C HIS A 271 10.58 -0.11 15.07
N VAL A 272 10.26 0.80 14.15
CA VAL A 272 9.21 0.58 13.15
C VAL A 272 9.66 -0.52 12.19
N LYS A 273 8.76 -1.44 11.85
CA LYS A 273 9.06 -2.48 10.85
C LYS A 273 9.27 -1.84 9.49
N THR A 274 10.41 -2.15 8.86
CA THR A 274 10.76 -1.68 7.52
C THR A 274 11.06 -2.84 6.59
N LEU A 275 10.83 -2.65 5.29
CA LEU A 275 11.25 -3.53 4.22
C LEU A 275 12.51 -2.97 3.54
N PRO A 276 13.19 -3.77 2.69
CA PRO A 276 14.23 -3.27 1.80
C PRO A 276 13.75 -2.02 1.06
N GLY A 277 14.63 -1.03 0.90
CA GLY A 277 14.26 0.27 0.35
C GLY A 277 13.71 1.27 1.36
N GLY A 278 13.69 0.95 2.68
CA GLY A 278 13.22 1.87 3.73
C GLY A 278 11.70 2.01 3.81
N ILE A 279 10.95 1.12 3.18
CA ILE A 279 9.50 1.14 3.12
C ILE A 279 8.93 0.81 4.51
N LEU A 280 8.15 1.73 5.07
CA LEU A 280 7.49 1.52 6.36
C LEU A 280 6.34 0.50 6.21
N VAL A 281 6.37 -0.53 7.06
CA VAL A 281 5.35 -1.57 7.06
C VAL A 281 4.11 -1.06 7.81
N THR A 282 2.97 -1.06 7.14
CA THR A 282 1.65 -0.84 7.75
C THR A 282 1.04 -2.17 8.20
N GLY A 283 -0.05 -2.13 8.96
CA GLY A 283 -0.75 -3.37 9.33
C GLY A 283 -1.17 -4.19 8.12
N ARG A 284 -1.66 -3.54 7.06
CA ARG A 284 -2.01 -4.20 5.80
C ARG A 284 -0.81 -4.91 5.16
N LEU A 285 0.33 -4.21 5.07
CA LEU A 285 1.56 -4.81 4.54
C LEU A 285 2.04 -5.98 5.40
N LEU A 286 1.96 -5.85 6.73
CA LEU A 286 2.29 -6.95 7.65
C LEU A 286 1.40 -8.17 7.40
N GLY A 287 0.10 -7.96 7.22
CA GLY A 287 -0.84 -9.03 6.90
C GLY A 287 -0.47 -9.77 5.60
N ASN A 288 -0.22 -9.03 4.52
CA ASN A 288 0.16 -9.61 3.23
C ASN A 288 1.50 -10.36 3.30
N LEU A 289 2.48 -9.83 4.05
CA LEU A 289 3.75 -10.53 4.31
C LEU A 289 3.51 -11.85 5.06
N THR A 290 2.68 -11.80 6.11
CA THR A 290 2.33 -12.99 6.89
C THR A 290 1.69 -14.06 6.00
N ASP A 291 0.76 -13.67 5.13
CA ASP A 291 0.11 -14.56 4.17
C ASP A 291 1.12 -15.21 3.21
N SER A 292 2.03 -14.40 2.66
CA SER A 292 3.06 -14.87 1.75
C SER A 292 4.00 -15.89 2.42
N TYR A 293 4.42 -15.63 3.65
CA TYR A 293 5.30 -16.54 4.39
C TYR A 293 4.61 -17.85 4.77
N VAL A 294 3.38 -17.79 5.26
CA VAL A 294 2.63 -19.00 5.64
C VAL A 294 2.34 -19.87 4.41
N LYS A 295 1.94 -19.27 3.29
CA LYS A 295 1.73 -19.99 2.03
C LYS A 295 3.02 -20.65 1.51
N ALA A 296 4.15 -19.97 1.62
CA ALA A 296 5.44 -20.57 1.26
C ALA A 296 5.75 -21.80 2.14
N ILE A 297 5.52 -21.71 3.45
CA ILE A 297 5.69 -22.83 4.38
C ILE A 297 4.74 -23.98 4.04
N GLN A 298 3.46 -23.70 3.80
CA GLN A 298 2.46 -24.71 3.45
C GLN A 298 2.79 -25.45 2.14
N SER A 299 3.34 -24.73 1.15
CA SER A 299 3.79 -25.35 -0.11
C SER A 299 5.10 -26.12 0.01
N GLY A 300 5.67 -26.20 1.20
CA GLY A 300 6.99 -26.81 1.43
C GLY A 300 8.16 -25.98 0.90
N SER A 301 7.88 -24.77 0.47
CA SER A 301 8.89 -23.83 -0.02
C SER A 301 9.56 -23.11 1.15
N ILE A 302 10.78 -22.65 0.92
CA ILE A 302 11.49 -21.83 1.89
C ILE A 302 11.01 -20.38 1.72
N PRO A 303 10.55 -19.69 2.78
CA PRO A 303 10.22 -18.30 2.69
C PRO A 303 11.39 -17.50 2.12
N CYS A 304 11.18 -16.85 0.99
CA CYS A 304 12.13 -15.93 0.38
C CYS A 304 11.61 -14.51 0.56
N MET A 305 12.38 -13.68 1.24
CA MET A 305 11.94 -12.33 1.55
C MET A 305 11.81 -11.46 0.30
N GLU A 306 12.77 -11.55 -0.61
CA GLU A 306 12.74 -10.80 -1.85
C GLU A 306 11.51 -11.18 -2.69
N ASN A 307 11.23 -12.46 -2.84
CA ASN A 307 10.02 -12.92 -3.54
C ASN A 307 8.74 -12.46 -2.84
N ALA A 308 8.72 -12.47 -1.51
CA ALA A 308 7.58 -11.97 -0.73
C ALA A 308 7.38 -10.46 -0.92
N VAL A 309 8.47 -9.69 -0.94
CA VAL A 309 8.43 -8.23 -1.17
C VAL A 309 8.03 -7.91 -2.61
N LEU A 310 8.54 -8.64 -3.60
CA LEU A 310 8.12 -8.49 -5.00
C LEU A 310 6.64 -8.84 -5.19
N ALA A 311 6.19 -9.97 -4.66
CA ALA A 311 4.78 -10.35 -4.71
C ALA A 311 3.89 -9.33 -3.97
N LEU A 312 4.37 -8.79 -2.85
CA LEU A 312 3.69 -7.73 -2.12
C LEU A 312 3.61 -6.44 -2.94
N ALA A 313 4.71 -6.04 -3.59
CA ALA A 313 4.73 -4.87 -4.47
C ALA A 313 3.72 -5.02 -5.61
N GLU A 314 3.65 -6.19 -6.25
CA GLU A 314 2.65 -6.45 -7.30
C GLU A 314 1.22 -6.32 -6.77
N LEU A 315 0.90 -6.94 -5.63
CA LEU A 315 -0.43 -6.86 -5.01
C LEU A 315 -0.79 -5.43 -4.61
N GLU A 316 0.13 -4.70 -3.99
CA GLU A 316 -0.11 -3.33 -3.57
C GLU A 316 -0.22 -2.37 -4.76
N ASN A 317 0.60 -2.54 -5.79
CA ASN A 317 0.53 -1.74 -7.01
C ASN A 317 -0.79 -1.98 -7.77
N MET A 318 -1.23 -3.24 -7.89
CA MET A 318 -2.55 -3.56 -8.45
C MET A 318 -3.69 -2.93 -7.62
N GLY A 319 -3.58 -3.02 -6.30
CA GLY A 319 -4.52 -2.37 -5.39
C GLY A 319 -4.50 -0.84 -5.50
N ALA A 320 -3.31 -0.25 -5.64
CA ALA A 320 -3.13 1.19 -5.82
C ALA A 320 -3.78 1.69 -7.12
N VAL A 321 -3.64 0.95 -8.21
CA VAL A 321 -4.33 1.25 -9.49
C VAL A 321 -5.84 1.25 -9.31
N LYS A 322 -6.38 0.23 -8.64
CA LYS A 322 -7.83 0.11 -8.39
C LYS A 322 -8.37 1.25 -7.52
N ASP A 323 -7.67 1.55 -6.42
CA ASP A 323 -8.09 2.61 -5.50
C ASP A 323 -8.00 3.99 -6.16
N ALA A 324 -6.93 4.25 -6.90
CA ALA A 324 -6.74 5.49 -7.65
C ALA A 324 -7.81 5.67 -8.73
N LEU A 325 -8.12 4.63 -9.50
CA LEU A 325 -9.18 4.67 -10.51
C LEU A 325 -10.54 4.90 -9.86
N SER A 326 -10.84 4.25 -8.75
CA SER A 326 -12.08 4.46 -7.98
C SER A 326 -12.17 5.89 -7.45
N LYS A 327 -11.06 6.46 -6.99
CA LYS A 327 -10.99 7.86 -6.56
C LYS A 327 -11.27 8.80 -7.71
N TYR A 328 -10.65 8.60 -8.88
CA TYR A 328 -10.90 9.37 -10.09
C TYR A 328 -12.38 9.34 -10.48
N ASP A 329 -12.95 8.13 -10.59
CA ASP A 329 -14.34 7.92 -10.97
C ASP A 329 -15.31 8.60 -10.00
N SER A 330 -15.06 8.47 -8.69
CA SER A 330 -15.85 9.12 -7.63
C SER A 330 -15.77 10.64 -7.69
N GLU A 331 -14.60 11.22 -7.94
CA GLU A 331 -14.43 12.67 -8.03
C GLU A 331 -15.07 13.22 -9.31
N MET A 332 -14.86 12.59 -10.47
CA MET A 332 -15.49 12.99 -11.74
C MET A 332 -17.01 12.86 -11.69
N SER A 333 -17.54 11.82 -11.04
CA SER A 333 -19.00 11.63 -10.89
C SER A 333 -19.69 12.77 -10.15
N LYS A 334 -18.97 13.52 -9.31
CA LYS A 334 -19.53 14.74 -8.66
C LYS A 334 -19.84 15.84 -9.65
N TYR A 335 -19.05 15.94 -10.72
CA TYR A 335 -19.17 16.95 -11.76
C TYR A 335 -20.24 16.60 -12.82
N VAL A 336 -20.68 15.35 -12.91
CA VAL A 336 -21.72 14.94 -13.89
C VAL A 336 -23.01 15.76 -13.75
N LYS A 337 -23.32 16.24 -12.54
CA LYS A 337 -24.50 17.10 -12.29
C LYS A 337 -24.35 18.51 -12.87
N THR A 338 -23.14 18.93 -13.17
CA THR A 338 -22.84 20.26 -13.76
C THR A 338 -22.66 20.20 -15.27
N PHE A 339 -22.84 19.02 -15.89
CA PHE A 339 -22.79 18.86 -17.33
C PHE A 339 -24.06 19.45 -17.99
N PRO A 340 -23.92 19.98 -19.20
CA PRO A 340 -22.69 20.17 -19.95
C PRO A 340 -21.84 21.32 -19.42
N THR A 341 -20.50 21.19 -19.53
CA THR A 341 -19.59 22.31 -19.32
C THR A 341 -19.65 23.29 -20.48
N GLU A 342 -19.49 24.57 -20.21
CA GLU A 342 -19.56 25.60 -21.26
C GLU A 342 -18.44 25.44 -22.29
N THR A 343 -17.25 25.07 -21.82
CA THR A 343 -16.06 24.89 -22.64
C THR A 343 -15.38 23.56 -22.39
N ASN A 344 -14.61 23.10 -23.36
CA ASN A 344 -13.73 21.94 -23.17
C ASN A 344 -12.63 22.21 -22.14
N GLU A 345 -12.18 23.45 -22.00
CA GLU A 345 -11.16 23.82 -21.03
C GLU A 345 -11.67 23.62 -19.59
N GLU A 346 -12.91 23.98 -19.33
CA GLU A 346 -13.56 23.74 -18.03
C GLU A 346 -13.61 22.24 -17.72
N PHE A 347 -14.06 21.41 -18.65
CA PHE A 347 -14.05 19.96 -18.50
C PHE A 347 -12.66 19.40 -18.24
N LEU A 348 -11.65 19.87 -18.97
CA LEU A 348 -10.27 19.43 -18.82
C LEU A 348 -9.66 19.85 -17.48
N ASN A 349 -10.06 21.01 -16.92
CA ASN A 349 -9.64 21.43 -15.60
C ASN A 349 -10.22 20.51 -14.52
N MET A 350 -11.51 20.15 -14.62
CA MET A 350 -12.14 19.17 -13.72
C MET A 350 -11.44 17.81 -13.80
N HIS A 351 -11.17 17.33 -15.02
CA HIS A 351 -10.41 16.09 -15.23
C HIS A 351 -9.03 16.14 -14.56
N ARG A 352 -8.28 17.23 -14.76
CA ARG A 352 -6.93 17.41 -14.19
C ARG A 352 -6.93 17.38 -12.68
N GLU A 353 -7.89 18.06 -12.05
CA GLU A 353 -8.04 18.04 -10.59
C GLU A 353 -8.32 16.62 -10.07
N CYS A 354 -9.18 15.86 -10.75
CA CYS A 354 -9.49 14.49 -10.38
C CYS A 354 -8.31 13.54 -10.62
N GLU A 355 -7.56 13.74 -11.70
CA GLU A 355 -6.35 12.99 -12.01
C GLU A 355 -5.27 13.19 -10.94
N VAL A 356 -5.03 14.43 -10.51
CA VAL A 356 -4.07 14.72 -9.43
C VAL A 356 -4.43 13.98 -8.15
N LYS A 357 -5.70 14.03 -7.73
CA LYS A 357 -6.17 13.31 -6.54
C LYS A 357 -6.04 11.79 -6.66
N ALA A 358 -6.25 11.24 -7.85
CA ALA A 358 -6.07 9.83 -8.12
C ALA A 358 -4.58 9.44 -8.06
N LEU A 359 -3.70 10.25 -8.63
CA LEU A 359 -2.27 10.03 -8.58
C LEU A 359 -1.72 10.09 -7.14
N GLU A 360 -2.21 11.00 -6.30
CA GLU A 360 -1.85 11.05 -4.88
C GLU A 360 -2.19 9.72 -4.17
N VAL A 361 -3.37 9.16 -4.43
CA VAL A 361 -3.78 7.85 -3.88
C VAL A 361 -2.87 6.72 -4.38
N PHE A 362 -2.54 6.70 -5.68
CA PHE A 362 -1.63 5.73 -6.24
C PHE A 362 -0.25 5.82 -5.61
N MET A 363 0.34 7.01 -5.56
CA MET A 363 1.69 7.23 -5.05
C MET A 363 1.83 6.96 -3.55
N ALA A 364 0.77 7.18 -2.78
CA ALA A 364 0.76 6.88 -1.34
C ALA A 364 0.84 5.38 -1.04
N ARG A 365 0.48 4.52 -1.99
CA ARG A 365 0.42 3.07 -1.81
C ARG A 365 1.41 2.30 -2.66
N SER A 366 1.71 2.78 -3.87
CA SER A 366 2.57 2.11 -4.85
C SER A 366 4.04 2.15 -4.42
N PHE A 367 4.75 1.04 -4.64
CA PHE A 367 6.19 0.94 -4.42
C PHE A 367 6.84 -0.11 -5.33
N MET A 368 8.14 0.04 -5.62
CA MET A 368 8.92 -0.88 -6.47
C MET A 368 8.32 -1.13 -7.86
N ASP A 369 7.69 -0.12 -8.45
CA ASP A 369 7.21 -0.15 -9.85
C ASP A 369 8.32 0.32 -10.81
N GLU A 370 9.47 -0.39 -10.79
CA GLU A 370 10.70 0.03 -11.50
C GLU A 370 10.51 0.19 -13.01
N ASN A 371 9.65 -0.62 -13.60
CA ASN A 371 9.34 -0.56 -15.04
C ASN A 371 8.13 0.34 -15.36
N GLN A 372 7.61 1.07 -14.38
CA GLN A 372 6.44 1.94 -14.51
C GLN A 372 5.21 1.22 -15.12
N LYS A 373 5.13 -0.09 -14.90
CA LYS A 373 4.07 -0.95 -15.44
C LYS A 373 2.69 -0.50 -14.94
N TYR A 374 2.56 -0.35 -13.64
CA TYR A 374 1.28 -0.01 -12.99
C TYR A 374 0.91 1.45 -13.16
N GLN A 375 1.90 2.35 -13.22
CA GLN A 375 1.68 3.76 -13.60
C GLN A 375 1.11 3.86 -15.01
N THR A 376 1.70 3.11 -15.95
CA THR A 376 1.23 3.08 -17.35
C THR A 376 -0.17 2.48 -17.46
N GLU A 377 -0.48 1.46 -16.67
CA GLU A 377 -1.80 0.84 -16.60
C GLU A 377 -2.85 1.84 -16.06
N LEU A 378 -2.53 2.52 -14.95
CA LEU A 378 -3.40 3.54 -14.37
C LEU A 378 -3.70 4.65 -15.39
N LYS A 379 -2.67 5.17 -16.07
CA LYS A 379 -2.85 6.18 -17.11
C LYS A 379 -3.85 5.73 -18.18
N LYS A 380 -3.67 4.52 -18.71
CA LYS A 380 -4.58 3.97 -19.73
C LYS A 380 -6.03 3.86 -19.24
N LEU A 381 -6.19 3.48 -17.98
CA LEU A 381 -7.53 3.34 -17.38
C LEU A 381 -8.18 4.71 -17.14
N ILE A 382 -7.42 5.70 -16.68
CA ILE A 382 -7.89 7.09 -16.53
C ILE A 382 -8.25 7.67 -17.90
N ASP A 383 -7.42 7.50 -18.94
CA ASP A 383 -7.71 7.95 -20.30
C ASP A 383 -9.00 7.34 -20.84
N LYS A 384 -9.24 6.06 -20.53
CA LYS A 384 -10.50 5.40 -20.89
C LYS A 384 -11.69 6.01 -20.18
N LYS A 385 -11.60 6.22 -18.88
CA LYS A 385 -12.64 6.86 -18.08
C LYS A 385 -12.91 8.31 -18.49
N MET A 386 -11.87 9.05 -18.81
CA MET A 386 -11.98 10.40 -19.33
C MET A 386 -12.83 10.42 -20.61
N LYS A 387 -12.64 9.47 -21.53
CA LYS A 387 -13.47 9.35 -22.74
C LYS A 387 -14.94 9.10 -22.41
N GLU A 388 -15.22 8.19 -21.46
CA GLU A 388 -16.59 7.92 -20.99
C GLU A 388 -17.27 9.20 -20.46
N PHE A 389 -16.57 10.00 -19.65
CA PHE A 389 -17.09 11.28 -19.13
C PHE A 389 -17.20 12.35 -20.23
N THR A 390 -16.28 12.37 -21.20
CA THR A 390 -16.38 13.26 -22.37
C THR A 390 -17.64 12.96 -23.16
N GLU A 391 -17.94 11.69 -23.41
CA GLU A 391 -19.16 11.27 -24.10
C GLU A 391 -20.41 11.67 -23.31
N CYS A 392 -20.39 11.51 -21.97
CA CYS A 392 -21.48 12.01 -21.10
C CYS A 392 -21.68 13.51 -21.22
N ASN A 393 -20.60 14.29 -21.20
CA ASN A 393 -20.66 15.75 -21.32
C ASN A 393 -21.16 16.19 -22.69
N MET A 394 -20.72 15.52 -23.76
CA MET A 394 -21.19 15.76 -25.12
C MET A 394 -22.68 15.45 -25.27
N LYS A 395 -23.13 14.31 -24.71
CA LYS A 395 -24.54 13.95 -24.73
C LYS A 395 -25.40 14.93 -23.95
N ALA A 396 -24.96 15.34 -22.77
CA ALA A 396 -25.67 16.36 -22.00
C ALA A 396 -25.78 17.70 -22.77
N SER A 397 -24.74 18.09 -23.52
CA SER A 397 -24.77 19.26 -24.39
C SER A 397 -25.77 19.10 -25.55
N GLU A 398 -25.78 17.92 -26.19
CA GLU A 398 -26.72 17.61 -27.27
C GLU A 398 -28.19 17.65 -26.79
N ASP A 399 -28.47 16.98 -25.67
CA ASP A 399 -29.80 16.90 -25.08
C ASP A 399 -30.32 18.29 -24.67
N LEU A 400 -29.47 19.10 -24.01
CA LEU A 400 -29.81 20.47 -23.66
C LEU A 400 -30.07 21.34 -24.90
N CYS A 401 -29.20 21.28 -25.91
CA CYS A 401 -29.33 22.08 -27.13
C CYS A 401 -30.60 21.70 -27.90
N ARG A 402 -30.95 20.43 -27.98
CA ARG A 402 -32.21 19.98 -28.60
C ARG A 402 -33.43 20.52 -27.86
N ALA A 403 -33.44 20.44 -26.54
CA ALA A 403 -34.51 20.99 -25.70
C ALA A 403 -34.69 22.50 -25.89
N LEU A 404 -33.58 23.25 -25.94
CA LEU A 404 -33.60 24.70 -26.18
C LEU A 404 -34.12 25.04 -27.56
N ILE A 405 -33.69 24.34 -28.60
CA ILE A 405 -34.19 24.55 -29.96
C ILE A 405 -35.68 24.20 -30.02
N GLU A 406 -36.14 23.12 -29.42
CA GLU A 406 -37.55 22.77 -29.33
C GLU A 406 -38.37 23.85 -28.60
N GLU A 407 -37.83 24.43 -27.55
CA GLU A 407 -38.48 25.53 -26.81
C GLU A 407 -38.56 26.83 -27.62
N PHE A 408 -37.44 27.27 -28.18
CA PHE A 408 -37.34 28.54 -28.89
C PHE A 408 -37.93 28.50 -30.30
N SER A 409 -38.07 27.31 -30.90
CA SER A 409 -38.71 27.14 -32.22
C SER A 409 -40.23 27.02 -32.18
N LYS A 410 -40.87 26.98 -30.98
CA LYS A 410 -42.33 26.77 -30.85
C LYS A 410 -43.18 27.70 -31.71
N THR A 411 -42.87 29.00 -31.70
CA THR A 411 -43.56 30.02 -32.52
C THR A 411 -43.37 29.74 -34.01
N LEU A 412 -42.14 29.48 -34.44
CA LEU A 412 -41.79 29.17 -35.80
C LEU A 412 -42.50 27.88 -36.28
N GLU A 413 -42.46 26.81 -35.48
CA GLU A 413 -43.13 25.53 -35.80
C GLU A 413 -44.66 25.66 -35.83
N THR A 414 -45.19 26.50 -34.94
CA THR A 414 -46.63 26.80 -34.95
C THR A 414 -47.00 27.55 -36.22
N GLY A 415 -46.27 28.60 -36.61
CA GLY A 415 -46.52 29.33 -37.86
C GLY A 415 -46.41 28.48 -39.12
N ILE A 416 -45.50 27.52 -39.14
CA ILE A 416 -45.40 26.53 -40.23
C ILE A 416 -46.60 25.59 -40.20
N SER A 417 -46.98 25.01 -39.07
CA SER A 417 -48.06 24.01 -38.93
C SER A 417 -49.45 24.60 -39.13
N THR A 418 -49.69 25.86 -38.75
CA THR A 418 -50.96 26.55 -39.02
C THR A 418 -51.09 27.06 -40.43
N GLY A 419 -49.97 27.08 -41.18
CA GLY A 419 -49.96 27.59 -42.55
C GLY A 419 -49.80 29.11 -42.66
N GLU A 420 -49.59 29.83 -41.54
CA GLU A 420 -49.38 31.30 -41.52
C GLU A 420 -48.15 31.71 -42.33
N CYS A 421 -47.09 30.89 -42.33
CA CYS A 421 -45.88 31.13 -43.10
C CYS A 421 -46.10 30.91 -44.64
N PHE A 422 -47.20 30.30 -45.07
CA PHE A 422 -47.52 30.07 -46.46
C PHE A 422 -48.53 31.07 -47.03
N THR A 423 -48.76 32.18 -46.33
CA THR A 423 -49.59 33.31 -46.76
C THR A 423 -48.73 34.45 -47.35
N PRO A 424 -49.30 35.43 -48.02
CA PRO A 424 -48.58 36.63 -48.50
C PRO A 424 -47.79 37.31 -47.41
N GLY A 425 -46.46 37.48 -47.59
CA GLY A 425 -45.56 37.99 -46.58
C GLY A 425 -45.10 36.95 -45.56
N GLY A 426 -45.51 35.70 -45.71
CA GLY A 426 -45.20 34.60 -44.78
C GLY A 426 -43.73 34.25 -44.71
N HIS A 427 -42.97 34.46 -45.79
CA HIS A 427 -41.51 34.26 -45.77
C HIS A 427 -40.80 35.26 -44.86
N THR A 428 -41.26 36.52 -44.84
CA THR A 428 -40.75 37.56 -43.92
C THR A 428 -41.03 37.21 -42.45
N LEU A 429 -42.23 36.69 -42.17
CA LEU A 429 -42.59 36.18 -40.83
C LEU A 429 -41.70 35.02 -40.41
N TYR A 430 -41.50 34.03 -41.33
CA TYR A 430 -40.58 32.91 -41.07
C TYR A 430 -39.15 33.36 -40.73
N LEU A 431 -38.61 34.31 -41.51
CA LEU A 431 -37.27 34.85 -41.25
C LEU A 431 -37.17 35.60 -39.92
N LEU A 432 -38.21 36.31 -39.55
CA LEU A 432 -38.27 37.01 -38.25
C LEU A 432 -38.27 36.01 -37.11
N GLU A 433 -39.11 35.00 -37.14
CA GLU A 433 -39.18 33.97 -36.10
C GLU A 433 -37.90 33.12 -36.07
N LYS A 434 -37.29 32.81 -37.22
CA LYS A 434 -35.97 32.18 -37.31
C LYS A 434 -34.88 33.02 -36.65
N MET A 435 -34.93 34.34 -36.85
CA MET A 435 -33.98 35.26 -36.19
C MET A 435 -34.17 35.31 -34.66
N ASN A 436 -35.42 35.36 -34.19
CA ASN A 436 -35.72 35.33 -32.76
C ASN A 436 -35.19 34.07 -32.13
N LEU A 437 -35.42 32.93 -32.74
CA LEU A 437 -34.85 31.64 -32.28
C LEU A 437 -33.33 31.71 -32.20
N LEU A 438 -32.65 32.21 -33.23
CA LEU A 438 -31.20 32.31 -33.26
C LEU A 438 -30.65 33.26 -32.18
N GLU A 439 -31.33 34.40 -31.96
CA GLU A 439 -30.95 35.36 -30.91
C GLU A 439 -31.11 34.75 -29.51
N GLU A 440 -32.26 34.14 -29.20
CA GLU A 440 -32.51 33.48 -27.92
C GLU A 440 -31.54 32.31 -27.67
N TYR A 441 -31.33 31.50 -28.68
CA TYR A 441 -30.38 30.40 -28.59
C TYR A 441 -28.95 30.88 -28.35
N ASN A 442 -28.51 31.96 -29.01
CA ASN A 442 -27.17 32.51 -28.82
C ASN A 442 -26.97 33.19 -27.46
N LEU A 443 -27.98 33.84 -26.94
CA LEU A 443 -27.94 34.47 -25.61
C LEU A 443 -27.89 33.48 -24.46
N TYR A 444 -28.36 32.27 -24.67
CA TYR A 444 -28.31 31.23 -23.64
C TYR A 444 -26.85 30.76 -23.41
N SER A 445 -26.37 30.78 -22.16
CA SER A 445 -25.05 30.33 -21.77
C SER A 445 -25.06 28.86 -21.31
N GLY A 446 -23.92 28.19 -21.30
CA GLY A 446 -23.80 26.81 -20.77
C GLY A 446 -24.31 25.72 -21.72
N LYS A 447 -24.45 26.00 -23.02
CA LYS A 447 -24.90 25.01 -24.03
C LYS A 447 -23.90 23.88 -24.29
N GLY A 448 -22.63 24.13 -24.01
CA GLY A 448 -21.57 23.17 -24.23
C GLY A 448 -21.13 23.01 -25.68
N ILE A 449 -20.28 22.02 -25.90
CA ILE A 449 -19.52 21.87 -27.15
C ILE A 449 -20.33 21.41 -28.37
N LYS A 450 -21.52 20.87 -28.16
CA LYS A 450 -22.41 20.42 -29.23
C LYS A 450 -23.38 21.51 -29.72
N ALA A 451 -23.32 22.68 -29.11
CA ALA A 451 -24.26 23.77 -29.38
C ALA A 451 -24.38 24.12 -30.87
N LEU A 452 -23.25 24.20 -31.56
CA LEU A 452 -23.19 24.51 -32.98
C LEU A 452 -23.71 23.40 -33.88
N GLU A 453 -23.25 22.19 -33.62
CA GLU A 453 -23.60 21.04 -34.43
C GLU A 453 -25.10 20.78 -34.40
N VAL A 454 -25.69 20.88 -33.19
CA VAL A 454 -27.15 20.65 -33.06
C VAL A 454 -27.95 21.75 -33.72
N LEU A 455 -27.52 23.03 -33.58
CA LEU A 455 -28.18 24.15 -34.26
C LEU A 455 -28.08 24.02 -35.80
N GLN A 456 -26.90 23.68 -36.30
CA GLN A 456 -26.66 23.54 -37.73
C GLN A 456 -27.53 22.42 -38.32
N ASN A 457 -27.60 21.28 -37.63
CA ASN A 457 -28.45 20.16 -38.05
C ASN A 457 -29.93 20.58 -38.13
N TYR A 458 -30.42 21.30 -37.12
CA TYR A 458 -31.79 21.82 -37.15
C TYR A 458 -32.03 22.78 -38.33
N LEU A 459 -31.10 23.72 -38.59
CA LEU A 459 -31.23 24.66 -39.69
C LEU A 459 -31.17 23.97 -41.05
N ASP A 460 -30.31 22.96 -41.19
CA ASP A 460 -30.24 22.17 -42.44
C ASP A 460 -31.51 21.35 -42.69
N ASP A 461 -32.10 20.77 -41.65
CA ASP A 461 -33.39 20.07 -41.73
C ASP A 461 -34.54 21.01 -42.14
N LYS A 462 -34.50 22.30 -41.73
CA LYS A 462 -35.52 23.30 -42.08
C LYS A 462 -35.33 23.96 -43.44
N ARG A 463 -34.18 23.75 -44.09
CA ARG A 463 -33.88 24.39 -45.40
C ARG A 463 -34.92 24.09 -46.48
N ALA A 464 -35.37 22.85 -46.57
CA ALA A 464 -36.39 22.45 -47.54
C ALA A 464 -37.77 23.12 -47.28
N VAL A 465 -38.10 23.34 -45.99
CA VAL A 465 -39.33 24.03 -45.57
C VAL A 465 -39.23 25.53 -45.90
N GLU A 466 -38.08 26.15 -45.65
CA GLU A 466 -37.77 27.52 -45.98
C GLU A 466 -37.91 27.80 -47.48
N ASP A 467 -37.32 26.90 -48.32
CA ASP A 467 -37.43 26.96 -49.79
C ASP A 467 -38.91 26.83 -50.26
N ALA A 468 -39.68 25.94 -49.61
CA ALA A 468 -41.10 25.76 -49.92
C ALA A 468 -41.95 27.01 -49.54
N ILE A 469 -41.68 27.62 -48.40
CA ILE A 469 -42.31 28.87 -47.92
C ILE A 469 -41.97 30.02 -48.90
N LEU A 470 -40.69 30.15 -49.28
CA LEU A 470 -40.23 31.13 -50.23
C LEU A 470 -40.93 30.97 -51.59
N PHE A 471 -41.04 29.73 -52.13
CA PHE A 471 -41.72 29.45 -53.35
C PHE A 471 -43.23 29.81 -53.30
N ALA A 472 -43.90 29.48 -52.18
CA ALA A 472 -45.29 29.81 -51.96
C ALA A 472 -45.51 31.36 -51.91
N ASP A 473 -44.61 32.08 -51.26
CA ASP A 473 -44.67 33.51 -51.15
C ASP A 473 -44.30 34.25 -52.44
N GLN A 474 -43.49 33.66 -53.34
CA GLN A 474 -43.12 34.21 -54.67
C GLN A 474 -44.29 34.27 -55.67
N THR A 475 -45.35 33.50 -55.46
CA THR A 475 -46.51 33.47 -56.37
C THR A 475 -47.44 34.69 -56.16
N LEU A 476 -47.19 35.57 -55.19
CA LEU A 476 -48.19 36.56 -54.74
C LEU A 476 -47.79 38.03 -54.88
N THR A 477 -47.19 38.57 -55.88
CA THR A 477 -46.85 39.99 -56.19
C THR A 477 -45.39 40.30 -56.43
N GLU A 478 -45.01 40.55 -57.67
CA GLU A 478 -43.61 40.62 -58.13
C GLU A 478 -42.83 41.89 -57.72
N LYS A 479 -43.49 43.01 -57.51
CA LYS A 479 -42.74 44.29 -57.27
C LYS A 479 -42.40 44.62 -55.83
N GLU A 480 -43.20 44.27 -54.86
CA GLU A 480 -42.91 44.51 -53.43
C GLU A 480 -41.98 43.45 -52.86
N LYS A 481 -41.96 42.30 -53.49
CA LYS A 481 -41.13 41.15 -53.09
C LYS A 481 -39.64 41.33 -53.28
N GLN A 482 -39.23 41.89 -54.42
CA GLN A 482 -37.79 41.96 -54.73
C GLN A 482 -37.00 42.79 -53.74
N ILE A 483 -37.59 43.89 -53.24
CA ILE A 483 -36.91 44.79 -52.29
C ILE A 483 -36.85 44.16 -50.87
N ALA A 484 -37.97 43.53 -50.43
CA ALA A 484 -38.01 42.90 -49.09
C ALA A 484 -37.16 41.60 -49.03
N GLU A 485 -37.14 40.83 -50.13
CA GLU A 485 -36.30 39.63 -50.22
C GLU A 485 -34.80 39.91 -50.21
N GLU A 486 -34.32 40.90 -50.98
CA GLU A 486 -32.91 41.26 -51.00
C GLU A 486 -32.42 41.74 -49.64
N GLN A 487 -33.22 42.56 -48.98
CA GLN A 487 -32.87 43.09 -47.66
C GLN A 487 -32.91 41.98 -46.58
N ALA A 488 -33.97 41.15 -46.58
CA ALA A 488 -34.10 40.07 -45.60
C ALA A 488 -33.06 38.96 -45.79
N LYS A 489 -32.78 38.57 -47.06
CA LYS A 489 -31.73 37.59 -47.40
C LYS A 489 -30.32 38.10 -47.06
N ALA A 490 -30.03 39.36 -47.36
CA ALA A 490 -28.75 39.99 -47.04
C ALA A 490 -28.50 40.05 -45.53
N GLU A 491 -29.54 40.43 -44.76
CA GLU A 491 -29.43 40.50 -43.30
C GLU A 491 -29.38 39.14 -42.62
N ALA A 492 -30.23 38.21 -43.02
CA ALA A 492 -30.22 36.83 -42.50
C ALA A 492 -28.91 36.10 -42.81
N SER A 493 -28.43 36.19 -44.06
CA SER A 493 -27.14 35.59 -44.46
C SER A 493 -25.94 36.23 -43.77
N LYS A 494 -25.99 37.54 -43.52
CA LYS A 494 -24.94 38.23 -42.82
C LYS A 494 -24.85 37.81 -41.34
N ARG A 495 -25.99 37.76 -40.65
CA ARG A 495 -26.06 37.28 -39.25
C ARG A 495 -25.70 35.81 -39.10
N GLU A 496 -26.16 34.96 -40.04
CA GLU A 496 -25.81 33.53 -40.04
C GLU A 496 -24.31 33.33 -40.25
N LYS A 497 -23.67 34.08 -41.15
CA LYS A 497 -22.20 34.03 -41.32
C LYS A 497 -21.45 34.54 -40.08
N GLU A 498 -21.89 35.62 -39.49
CA GLU A 498 -21.28 36.15 -38.28
C GLU A 498 -21.37 35.14 -37.11
N ILE A 499 -22.53 34.47 -36.97
CA ILE A 499 -22.73 33.45 -35.96
C ILE A 499 -21.86 32.23 -36.25
N ILE A 500 -21.80 31.77 -37.51
CA ILE A 500 -20.95 30.63 -37.87
C ILE A 500 -19.45 30.94 -37.71
N GLU A 501 -19.03 32.15 -38.09
CA GLU A 501 -17.64 32.59 -37.92
C GLU A 501 -17.22 32.71 -36.45
N GLU A 502 -18.09 33.30 -35.63
CA GLU A 502 -17.85 33.44 -34.21
C GLU A 502 -17.75 32.06 -33.54
N ASN A 503 -18.63 31.17 -33.91
CA ASN A 503 -18.67 29.82 -33.38
C ASN A 503 -17.50 28.96 -33.89
N ASN A 504 -17.11 29.09 -35.16
CA ASN A 504 -15.91 28.44 -35.69
C ASN A 504 -14.63 28.94 -35.01
N ARG A 505 -14.55 30.24 -34.66
CA ARG A 505 -13.43 30.78 -33.87
C ARG A 505 -13.39 30.15 -32.48
N ARG A 506 -14.56 30.03 -31.82
CA ARG A 506 -14.64 29.38 -30.49
C ARG A 506 -14.24 27.91 -30.58
N LEU A 507 -14.68 27.21 -31.64
CA LEU A 507 -14.33 25.80 -31.82
C LEU A 507 -12.83 25.60 -32.08
N GLN A 508 -12.23 26.46 -32.92
CA GLN A 508 -10.78 26.43 -33.18
C GLN A 508 -9.98 26.70 -31.90
N GLN A 509 -10.39 27.70 -31.15
CA GLN A 509 -9.75 28.04 -29.88
C GLN A 509 -9.86 26.91 -28.87
N CYS A 510 -11.04 26.29 -28.79
CA CYS A 510 -11.29 25.15 -27.94
C CYS A 510 -10.42 23.91 -28.31
N CYS A 511 -10.26 23.62 -29.60
CA CYS A 511 -9.38 22.56 -30.09
C CYS A 511 -7.89 22.84 -29.78
N GLU A 512 -7.47 24.10 -29.87
CA GLU A 512 -6.09 24.48 -29.55
C GLU A 512 -5.82 24.39 -28.04
N ASP A 513 -6.78 24.82 -27.23
CA ASP A 513 -6.69 24.76 -25.77
C ASP A 513 -6.70 23.31 -25.27
N GLN A 514 -7.53 22.46 -25.89
CA GLN A 514 -7.54 21.03 -25.63
C GLN A 514 -6.17 20.40 -25.94
N LYS A 515 -5.58 20.76 -27.08
CA LYS A 515 -4.26 20.26 -27.49
C LYS A 515 -3.14 20.70 -26.55
N ARG A 516 -3.18 21.96 -26.11
CA ARG A 516 -2.22 22.50 -25.10
C ARG A 516 -2.39 21.82 -23.76
N SER A 517 -3.63 21.61 -23.32
CA SER A 517 -3.92 20.94 -22.05
C SER A 517 -3.45 19.48 -22.04
N PHE A 518 -3.69 18.74 -23.14
CA PHE A 518 -3.16 17.37 -23.29
C PHE A 518 -1.64 17.33 -23.22
N GLN A 519 -0.98 18.26 -23.93
CA GLN A 519 0.48 18.32 -23.91
C GLN A 519 1.04 18.70 -22.51
N GLN A 520 0.36 19.58 -21.81
CA GLN A 520 0.76 19.95 -20.44
C GLN A 520 0.58 18.79 -19.46
N ASN A 521 -0.54 18.04 -19.56
CA ASN A 521 -0.79 16.89 -18.71
C ASN A 521 0.20 15.76 -18.98
N GLU A 522 0.49 15.49 -20.25
CA GLU A 522 1.50 14.50 -20.64
C GLU A 522 2.90 14.89 -20.09
N LYS A 523 3.24 16.18 -20.16
CA LYS A 523 4.51 16.68 -19.63
C LYS A 523 4.58 16.56 -18.11
N MET A 524 3.52 16.96 -17.40
CA MET A 524 3.46 16.83 -15.93
C MET A 524 3.53 15.38 -15.45
N LEU A 525 2.84 14.46 -16.14
CA LEU A 525 2.90 13.05 -15.79
C LEU A 525 4.30 12.49 -16.01
N LYS A 526 4.93 12.85 -17.15
CA LYS A 526 6.31 12.45 -17.46
C LYS A 526 7.31 12.98 -16.44
N GLU A 527 7.19 14.25 -16.05
CA GLU A 527 8.04 14.86 -15.01
C GLU A 527 7.89 14.18 -13.65
N LYS A 528 6.64 13.84 -13.26
CA LYS A 528 6.39 13.10 -12.02
C LYS A 528 6.96 11.67 -12.07
N MET A 529 6.84 11.00 -13.21
CA MET A 529 7.41 9.67 -13.40
C MET A 529 8.95 9.71 -13.33
N GLU A 530 9.57 10.70 -13.99
CA GLU A 530 11.02 10.89 -13.95
C GLU A 530 11.53 11.24 -12.55
N GLU A 531 10.76 12.03 -11.79
CA GLU A 531 11.11 12.36 -10.40
C GLU A 531 11.02 11.12 -9.49
N GLN A 532 10.02 10.28 -9.68
CA GLN A 532 9.87 9.05 -8.91
C GLN A 532 10.96 8.04 -9.25
N GLU A 533 11.30 7.89 -10.54
CA GLU A 533 12.42 7.06 -10.97
C GLU A 533 13.75 7.56 -10.39
N ARG A 534 13.96 8.88 -10.37
CA ARG A 534 15.16 9.47 -9.75
C ARG A 534 15.24 9.20 -8.26
N LYS A 535 14.10 9.29 -7.53
CA LYS A 535 14.04 8.97 -6.10
C LYS A 535 14.38 7.50 -5.86
N MET A 536 13.80 6.59 -6.64
CA MET A 536 14.11 5.16 -6.56
C MET A 536 15.58 4.84 -6.89
N ARG A 537 16.14 5.48 -7.92
CA ARG A 537 17.57 5.30 -8.24
C ARG A 537 18.48 5.79 -7.13
N GLN A 538 18.17 6.95 -6.52
CA GLN A 538 18.94 7.47 -5.38
C GLN A 538 18.85 6.55 -4.16
N GLU A 539 17.69 5.96 -3.92
CA GLU A 539 17.48 5.03 -2.81
C GLU A 539 18.22 3.71 -3.06
N ASN A 540 18.19 3.21 -4.29
CA ASN A 540 18.96 2.03 -4.69
C ASN A 540 20.48 2.27 -4.61
N GLU A 541 20.97 3.44 -5.06
CA GLU A 541 22.38 3.81 -4.91
C GLU A 541 22.81 3.90 -3.45
N ARG A 542 21.95 4.49 -2.59
CA ARG A 542 22.19 4.56 -1.15
C ARG A 542 22.24 3.18 -0.50
N LEU A 543 21.34 2.29 -0.92
CA LEU A 543 21.33 0.88 -0.51
C LEU A 543 22.61 0.15 -0.93
N ILE A 544 23.02 0.33 -2.19
CA ILE A 544 24.25 -0.26 -2.73
C ILE A 544 25.49 0.25 -1.97
N GLN A 545 25.58 1.57 -1.71
CA GLN A 545 26.69 2.13 -0.95
C GLN A 545 26.74 1.62 0.49
N GLN A 546 25.59 1.51 1.14
CA GLN A 546 25.51 0.96 2.49
C GLN A 546 25.94 -0.51 2.52
N LYS A 547 25.46 -1.31 1.56
CA LYS A 547 25.88 -2.70 1.38
C LYS A 547 27.38 -2.84 1.18
N LEU A 548 27.99 -1.99 0.36
CA LEU A 548 29.43 -1.95 0.13
C LEU A 548 30.23 -1.63 1.40
N GLN A 549 29.74 -0.67 2.21
CA GLN A 549 30.39 -0.32 3.49
C GLN A 549 30.35 -1.45 4.52
N GLU A 550 29.19 -2.09 4.65
CA GLU A 550 29.00 -3.21 5.57
C GLU A 550 29.88 -4.41 5.17
N GLN A 551 30.01 -4.68 3.87
CA GLN A 551 30.90 -5.68 3.32
C GLN A 551 32.38 -5.43 3.62
N GLN A 552 32.84 -4.18 3.45
CA GLN A 552 34.20 -3.81 3.81
C GLN A 552 34.49 -3.99 5.31
N ALA A 553 33.49 -3.71 6.16
CA ALA A 553 33.63 -3.92 7.60
C ALA A 553 33.75 -5.40 7.96
N MET A 554 33.06 -6.29 7.26
CA MET A 554 33.16 -7.75 7.45
C MET A 554 34.49 -8.33 7.00
N LEU A 555 35.00 -7.87 5.86
CA LEU A 555 36.33 -8.28 5.36
C LEU A 555 37.46 -7.95 6.32
N ASN A 556 37.36 -6.78 7.00
CA ASN A 556 38.35 -6.35 7.97
C ASN A 556 38.28 -7.08 9.33
N GLY A 557 37.19 -7.84 9.61
CA GLY A 557 36.95 -8.53 10.86
C GLY A 557 37.37 -10.01 10.92
N GLY A 558 38.05 -10.54 9.92
CA GLY A 558 38.56 -11.92 9.95
C GLY A 558 37.55 -13.02 9.71
N PHE A 559 36.39 -12.69 9.10
CA PHE A 559 35.30 -13.64 8.80
C PHE A 559 35.42 -14.33 7.44
N GLN A 560 36.46 -14.01 6.67
CA GLN A 560 36.61 -14.41 5.26
C GLN A 560 36.53 -15.93 5.04
N ASP A 561 37.07 -16.69 5.97
CA ASP A 561 37.13 -18.16 5.82
C ASP A 561 35.79 -18.86 6.06
N LYS A 562 34.96 -18.32 6.96
CA LYS A 562 33.63 -18.88 7.23
C LYS A 562 32.58 -18.42 6.20
N PHE A 563 32.72 -17.21 5.70
CA PHE A 563 31.91 -16.70 4.60
C PHE A 563 32.14 -17.52 3.33
N ASN A 564 33.39 -17.87 3.05
CA ASN A 564 33.75 -18.71 1.91
C ASN A 564 33.18 -20.16 2.04
N ALA A 565 33.09 -20.68 3.25
CA ALA A 565 32.47 -21.99 3.50
C ALA A 565 30.95 -21.96 3.25
N LEU A 566 30.25 -20.91 3.72
CA LEU A 566 28.82 -20.70 3.44
C LEU A 566 28.55 -20.43 1.95
N GLN A 567 29.44 -19.67 1.28
CA GLN A 567 29.38 -19.53 -0.17
C GLN A 567 29.62 -20.84 -0.92
N GLY A 568 30.48 -21.69 -0.38
CA GLY A 568 30.71 -23.03 -0.93
C GLY A 568 29.45 -23.93 -0.87
N GLU A 569 28.73 -23.89 0.24
CA GLU A 569 27.45 -24.60 0.38
C GLU A 569 26.36 -24.00 -0.51
N ILE A 570 26.26 -22.69 -0.61
CA ILE A 570 25.33 -21.98 -1.51
C ILE A 570 25.68 -22.24 -2.98
N ALA A 571 26.97 -22.32 -3.31
CA ALA A 571 27.42 -22.63 -4.68
C ALA A 571 27.11 -24.08 -5.08
N GLN A 572 27.19 -25.01 -4.13
CA GLN A 572 26.79 -26.43 -4.38
C GLN A 572 25.27 -26.55 -4.59
N LEU A 573 24.47 -25.69 -3.96
CA LEU A 573 23.02 -25.66 -4.18
C LEU A 573 22.62 -24.93 -5.50
N ARG A 574 23.55 -24.14 -6.08
CA ARG A 574 23.37 -23.41 -7.36
C ARG A 574 23.87 -24.15 -8.60
N ALA A 575 24.47 -25.33 -8.47
CA ALA A 575 24.91 -26.08 -9.62
C ALA A 575 23.69 -26.47 -10.49
N PRO A 576 23.65 -26.04 -11.73
CA PRO A 576 22.49 -26.30 -12.58
C PRO A 576 22.49 -27.82 -12.88
N ARG A 577 21.43 -28.50 -12.49
CA ARG A 577 21.10 -29.78 -13.08
C ARG A 577 20.91 -29.56 -14.57
N LYS A 578 21.86 -30.00 -15.36
CA LYS A 578 21.70 -30.09 -16.81
C LYS A 578 20.50 -30.99 -17.11
N SER A 579 19.37 -30.42 -17.39
CA SER A 579 18.34 -31.07 -18.16
C SER A 579 18.51 -30.63 -19.60
N GLY A 580 19.09 -31.49 -20.41
CA GLY A 580 19.07 -31.30 -21.84
C GLY A 580 17.64 -31.36 -22.34
N CYS A 581 17.21 -30.25 -22.96
CA CYS A 581 16.06 -30.29 -23.85
C CYS A 581 16.59 -30.28 -25.28
N VAL A 582 16.47 -31.42 -25.91
CA VAL A 582 16.65 -31.57 -27.34
C VAL A 582 15.45 -30.93 -28.03
N VAL A 583 15.74 -30.01 -28.91
CA VAL A 583 14.77 -29.45 -29.86
C VAL A 583 14.59 -30.45 -31.00
N SER A 584 13.37 -30.76 -31.31
CA SER A 584 12.92 -31.10 -32.67
C SER A 584 11.60 -30.39 -32.95
#